data_6225fc2d6c21d9a6074b68fbef3136d4
#
_entry.id   6225fc2d6c21d9a6074b68fbef3136d4
#
_cell.length_a   1.000
_cell.length_b   1.000
_cell.length_c   1.000
_cell.angle_alpha   90.00
_cell.angle_beta   90.00
_cell.angle_gamma   90.00
#
_symmetry.space_group_name_H-M   'P 1'
#
loop_
_entity.id
_entity.type
_entity.pdbx_description
1 polymer ?
#
loop_
_entity_poly.entity_id
_entity_poly.type
_entity_poly.pdbx_seq_one_letter_code
_entity_poly.pdbx_strand_id
1 'polypeptide(L)'
;LAERSAPAPLDFSRLPERGQVAGEGTIRSVTFVAPSETPRFTAMIEDGQAERPGRGPAIRLLWLGRRRIRGIDAGTPVRFSGMLSTVDGEPTIYNPRYEILAKED
;
A
#
# COMPACT_ATOMS: atom_id res chain seq x y z
N LEU A 1 32.15 8.89 1.28
CA LEU A 1 31.16 8.44 1.91
C LEU A 1 29.88 8.66 1.39
N ALA A 2 29.37 7.79 0.95
CA ALA A 2 28.22 7.89 0.40
C ALA A 2 27.19 7.76 1.39
N GLU A 3 26.69 8.74 1.78
CA GLU A 3 25.69 8.67 2.55
C GLU A 3 24.55 8.27 1.85
N ARG A 4 23.98 7.26 2.14
CA ARG A 4 22.85 6.86 1.56
C ARG A 4 21.77 7.57 2.17
N SER A 5 21.28 8.57 1.63
CA SER A 5 20.13 9.20 2.14
C SER A 5 18.97 8.30 2.02
N ALA A 6 18.09 8.29 2.93
CA ALA A 6 16.84 7.57 2.80
C ALA A 6 16.08 8.16 1.65
N PRO A 7 15.34 7.41 0.90
CA PRO A 7 14.52 7.96 -0.16
C PRO A 7 13.54 8.96 0.42
N ALA A 8 13.21 9.96 -0.34
CA ALA A 8 12.24 10.92 0.11
C ALA A 8 10.93 10.19 0.39
N PRO A 9 10.18 10.62 1.37
CA PRO A 9 8.89 9.99 1.63
C PRO A 9 8.00 10.10 0.41
N LEU A 10 7.23 9.07 0.15
CA LEU A 10 6.32 9.07 -0.97
C LEU A 10 5.18 10.04 -0.68
N ASP A 11 4.90 10.94 -1.62
CA ASP A 11 3.84 11.90 -1.44
C ASP A 11 2.58 11.33 -2.08
N PHE A 12 1.65 10.89 -1.26
CA PHE A 12 0.42 10.24 -1.75
C PHE A 12 -0.46 11.21 -2.55
N SER A 13 -0.27 12.49 -2.43
CA SER A 13 -1.07 13.44 -3.20
C SER A 13 -0.43 13.81 -4.52
N ARG A 14 0.78 13.32 -4.80
CA ARG A 14 1.48 13.61 -6.05
C ARG A 14 2.12 12.38 -6.62
N LEU A 15 1.35 11.33 -6.78
CA LEU A 15 1.88 10.08 -7.28
C LEU A 15 2.15 10.15 -8.77
N PRO A 16 3.21 9.50 -9.25
CA PRO A 16 3.41 9.39 -10.68
C PRO A 16 2.35 8.46 -11.26
N GLU A 17 2.12 8.53 -12.55
CA GLU A 17 1.16 7.64 -13.19
C GLU A 17 1.67 6.22 -13.22
N ARG A 18 2.95 6.04 -13.25
CA ARG A 18 3.55 4.71 -13.23
C ARG A 18 5.01 4.82 -12.85
N GLY A 19 5.57 3.75 -12.36
CA GLY A 19 6.97 3.70 -12.01
C GLY A 19 7.19 3.01 -10.69
N GLN A 20 8.43 2.74 -10.39
CA GLN A 20 8.80 2.07 -9.15
C GLN A 20 8.66 3.07 -8.00
N VAL A 21 7.97 2.67 -6.95
CA VAL A 21 7.78 3.51 -5.78
C VAL A 21 8.06 2.72 -4.51
N ALA A 22 8.32 3.42 -3.44
CA ALA A 22 8.48 2.84 -2.11
C ALA A 22 7.96 3.85 -1.10
N GLY A 23 7.24 3.39 -0.13
CA GLY A 23 6.68 4.30 0.86
C GLY A 23 6.23 3.59 2.11
N GLU A 24 5.67 4.34 3.03
CA GLU A 24 5.12 3.80 4.26
C GLU A 24 3.76 4.40 4.45
N GLY A 25 2.88 3.63 5.01
CA GLY A 25 1.55 4.13 5.28
C GLY A 25 0.81 3.24 6.24
N THR A 26 -0.47 3.49 6.38
CA THR A 26 -1.33 2.71 7.26
C THR A 26 -2.43 2.10 6.42
N ILE A 27 -2.71 0.83 6.65
CA ILE A 27 -3.78 0.16 5.91
C ILE A 27 -5.11 0.77 6.34
N ARG A 28 -5.84 1.27 5.35
CA ARG A 28 -7.16 1.86 5.58
C ARG A 28 -8.24 0.79 5.61
N SER A 29 -8.15 -0.14 4.69
CA SER A 29 -9.18 -1.17 4.56
C SER A 29 -8.63 -2.37 3.80
N VAL A 30 -9.26 -3.51 3.95
CA VAL A 30 -8.91 -4.69 3.18
C VAL A 30 -10.18 -5.23 2.55
N THR A 31 -10.04 -5.91 1.42
CA THR A 31 -11.17 -6.47 0.70
C THR A 31 -10.87 -7.92 0.35
N PHE A 32 -11.80 -8.79 0.67
CA PHE A 32 -11.66 -10.22 0.37
C PHE A 32 -12.59 -10.57 -0.78
N VAL A 33 -12.21 -11.52 -1.60
CA VAL A 33 -13.10 -12.00 -2.65
C VAL A 33 -13.86 -13.19 -2.16
N ALA A 34 -14.97 -13.49 -2.80
CA ALA A 34 -15.79 -14.64 -2.45
C ALA A 34 -15.00 -15.92 -2.68
N PRO A 35 -15.27 -16.98 -1.92
CA PRO A 35 -14.50 -18.22 -2.08
C PRO A 35 -14.58 -18.81 -3.50
N SER A 36 -15.65 -18.49 -4.23
CA SER A 36 -15.80 -19.01 -5.59
C SER A 36 -15.02 -18.21 -6.61
N GLU A 37 -14.47 -17.09 -6.23
CA GLU A 37 -13.74 -16.26 -7.20
C GLU A 37 -12.25 -16.55 -7.18
N THR A 38 -11.59 -16.14 -8.23
CA THR A 38 -10.15 -16.30 -8.32
C THR A 38 -9.48 -15.60 -7.14
N PRO A 39 -8.56 -16.26 -6.45
CA PRO A 39 -7.97 -15.69 -5.26
C PRO A 39 -7.26 -14.37 -5.52
N ARG A 40 -7.57 -13.38 -4.71
CA ARG A 40 -6.83 -12.13 -4.68
C ARG A 40 -7.14 -11.42 -3.37
N PHE A 41 -6.24 -10.60 -2.94
CA PHE A 41 -6.40 -9.87 -1.69
C PHE A 41 -6.04 -8.41 -1.99
N THR A 42 -6.90 -7.51 -1.59
CA THR A 42 -6.70 -6.08 -1.86
C THR A 42 -6.69 -5.30 -0.57
N ALA A 43 -5.79 -4.35 -0.46
CA ALA A 43 -5.75 -3.45 0.67
C ALA A 43 -5.57 -2.03 0.16
N MET A 44 -6.17 -1.06 0.84
CA MET A 44 -5.94 0.33 0.53
C MET A 44 -5.01 0.88 1.59
N ILE A 45 -3.92 1.50 1.16
CA ILE A 45 -2.96 2.08 2.09
C ILE A 45 -2.94 3.60 1.91
N GLU A 46 -2.94 4.31 3.02
CA GLU A 46 -2.94 5.76 3.00
C GLU A 46 -1.72 6.28 3.72
N ASP A 47 -1.43 7.56 3.57
CA ASP A 47 -0.31 8.18 4.24
C ASP A 47 -0.50 8.05 5.74
N GLY A 48 0.48 7.50 6.43
CA GLY A 48 0.41 7.34 7.87
C GLY A 48 0.35 8.64 8.62
N GLN A 49 0.68 9.76 7.96
CA GLN A 49 0.61 11.06 8.58
C GLN A 49 -0.63 11.84 8.14
N ALA A 50 -1.60 11.16 7.54
CA ALA A 50 -2.76 11.83 7.02
C ALA A 50 -3.53 12.55 8.12
N GLU A 51 -3.91 13.79 7.85
CA GLU A 51 -4.65 14.56 8.81
C GLU A 51 -6.07 14.02 8.98
N ARG A 52 -6.60 13.43 7.95
CA ARG A 52 -7.96 12.89 7.98
C ARG A 52 -7.92 11.45 7.53
N PRO A 53 -7.62 10.53 8.44
CA PRO A 53 -7.56 9.13 8.07
C PRO A 53 -8.85 8.65 7.41
N GLY A 54 -8.70 7.89 6.36
CA GLY A 54 -9.85 7.37 5.63
C GLY A 54 -10.38 8.29 4.57
N ARG A 55 -9.83 9.49 4.45
CA ARG A 55 -10.37 10.44 3.51
C ARG A 55 -9.39 10.95 2.47
N GLY A 56 -8.16 10.79 2.63
CA GLY A 56 -7.16 11.31 1.70
C GLY A 56 -6.83 10.33 0.61
N PRO A 57 -5.82 10.64 -0.18
CA PRO A 57 -5.39 9.76 -1.25
C PRO A 57 -4.86 8.44 -0.71
N ALA A 58 -5.05 7.39 -1.47
CA ALA A 58 -4.61 6.05 -1.08
C ALA A 58 -4.12 5.30 -2.30
N ILE A 59 -3.32 4.26 -2.06
CA ILE A 59 -2.84 3.39 -3.11
C ILE A 59 -3.46 2.03 -2.88
N ARG A 60 -3.87 1.36 -3.94
CA ARG A 60 -4.42 0.03 -3.86
C ARG A 60 -3.29 -0.98 -3.97
N LEU A 61 -3.15 -1.85 -2.98
CA LEU A 61 -2.17 -2.92 -3.00
C LEU A 61 -2.95 -4.19 -3.32
N LEU A 62 -2.54 -4.91 -4.35
CA LEU A 62 -3.30 -6.05 -4.80
C LEU A 62 -2.40 -7.26 -4.99
N TRP A 63 -2.66 -8.32 -4.21
CA TRP A 63 -1.88 -9.55 -4.30
C TRP A 63 -2.71 -10.57 -5.05
N LEU A 64 -2.17 -11.07 -6.15
CA LEU A 64 -2.85 -12.07 -6.97
C LEU A 64 -2.50 -13.45 -6.47
N GLY A 65 -3.47 -14.33 -6.50
CA GLY A 65 -3.23 -15.71 -6.10
C GLY A 65 -3.25 -15.94 -4.60
N ARG A 66 -3.58 -14.93 -3.81
CA ARG A 66 -3.66 -15.07 -2.35
C ARG A 66 -5.00 -14.54 -1.89
N ARG A 67 -5.60 -15.23 -0.95
CA ARG A 67 -6.89 -14.76 -0.43
C ARG A 67 -6.68 -13.93 0.82
N ARG A 68 -5.51 -14.00 1.40
CA ARG A 68 -5.22 -13.27 2.61
C ARG A 68 -3.73 -13.10 2.73
N ILE A 69 -3.31 -11.96 3.22
CA ILE A 69 -1.90 -11.67 3.52
C ILE A 69 -1.81 -11.45 5.02
N ARG A 70 -1.04 -12.32 5.69
CA ARG A 70 -0.94 -12.28 7.12
C ARG A 70 -0.43 -10.93 7.58
N GLY A 71 -1.07 -10.37 8.57
CA GLY A 71 -0.64 -9.10 9.15
C GLY A 71 -1.16 -7.87 8.45
N ILE A 72 -1.75 -8.00 7.27
CA ILE A 72 -2.27 -6.84 6.57
C ILE A 72 -3.73 -6.67 6.95
N ASP A 73 -3.97 -5.81 7.93
CA ASP A 73 -5.30 -5.55 8.45
C ASP A 73 -5.49 -4.05 8.58
N ALA A 74 -6.71 -3.59 8.69
CA ALA A 74 -6.99 -2.17 8.84
C ALA A 74 -6.27 -1.63 10.08
N GLY A 75 -5.60 -0.55 9.93
CA GLY A 75 -4.85 0.09 11.02
C GLY A 75 -3.38 -0.33 11.12
N THR A 76 -2.94 -1.29 10.34
CA THR A 76 -1.56 -1.77 10.41
C THR A 76 -0.63 -0.84 9.65
N PRO A 77 0.48 -0.43 10.27
CA PRO A 77 1.47 0.37 9.56
C PRO A 77 2.35 -0.54 8.72
N VAL A 78 2.59 -0.18 7.48
CA VAL A 78 3.28 -1.03 6.52
C VAL A 78 4.23 -0.21 5.66
N ARG A 79 5.42 -0.74 5.42
CA ARG A 79 6.34 -0.20 4.44
C ARG A 79 6.14 -1.05 3.18
N PHE A 80 6.02 -0.43 2.05
CA PHE A 80 5.74 -1.16 0.82
C PHE A 80 6.58 -0.65 -0.34
N SER A 81 6.72 -1.47 -1.36
CA SER A 81 7.37 -1.04 -2.60
C SER A 81 6.87 -1.87 -3.76
N GLY A 82 6.97 -1.33 -4.93
CA GLY A 82 6.59 -2.05 -6.14
C GLY A 82 6.37 -1.11 -7.30
N MET A 83 5.88 -1.67 -8.39
CA MET A 83 5.64 -0.90 -9.59
C MET A 83 4.24 -0.33 -9.53
N LEU A 84 4.17 1.00 -9.48
CA LEU A 84 2.88 1.67 -9.45
C LEU A 84 2.34 1.80 -10.86
N SER A 85 1.06 1.60 -11.03
CA SER A 85 0.39 1.85 -12.29
C SER A 85 -1.00 2.37 -11.97
N THR A 86 -1.68 2.90 -12.98
CA THR A 86 -3.03 3.41 -12.79
C THR A 86 -3.97 2.39 -13.42
N VAL A 87 -4.90 1.87 -12.60
CA VAL A 87 -5.85 0.88 -13.07
C VAL A 87 -7.22 1.41 -12.75
N ASP A 88 -8.04 1.61 -13.78
CA ASP A 88 -9.37 2.17 -13.64
C ASP A 88 -9.33 3.50 -12.89
N GLY A 89 -8.32 4.29 -13.19
CA GLY A 89 -8.17 5.61 -12.58
C GLY A 89 -7.60 5.60 -11.17
N GLU A 90 -7.22 4.42 -10.65
CA GLU A 90 -6.72 4.34 -9.30
C GLU A 90 -5.28 3.88 -9.25
N PRO A 91 -4.44 4.52 -8.43
CA PRO A 91 -3.06 4.08 -8.30
C PRO A 91 -3.03 2.69 -7.66
N THR A 92 -2.33 1.77 -8.30
CA THR A 92 -2.35 0.36 -7.92
C THR A 92 -0.97 -0.26 -8.01
N ILE A 93 -0.61 -1.09 -7.03
CA ILE A 93 0.61 -1.88 -7.09
C ILE A 93 0.21 -3.33 -7.01
N TYR A 94 0.59 -4.13 -8.02
CA TYR A 94 0.33 -5.57 -8.00
C TYR A 94 1.46 -6.30 -7.32
N ASN A 95 1.13 -7.18 -6.43
CA ASN A 95 2.09 -8.02 -5.70
C ASN A 95 3.22 -7.20 -5.09
N PRO A 96 2.89 -6.20 -4.27
CA PRO A 96 3.92 -5.36 -3.68
C PRO A 96 4.77 -6.11 -2.68
N ARG A 97 5.99 -5.65 -2.48
CA ARG A 97 6.78 -6.10 -1.37
C ARG A 97 6.31 -5.31 -0.17
N TYR A 98 6.33 -5.91 0.99
CA TYR A 98 5.83 -5.22 2.17
C TYR A 98 6.56 -5.66 3.42
N GLU A 99 6.50 -4.83 4.42
CA GLU A 99 7.07 -5.12 5.72
C GLU A 99 6.14 -4.49 6.72
N ILE A 100 5.69 -5.28 7.71
CA ILE A 100 4.82 -4.78 8.76
C ILE A 100 5.71 -4.01 9.73
N LEU A 101 5.32 -2.79 10.05
CA LEU A 101 6.10 -1.96 10.95
C LEU A 101 5.56 -2.13 12.37
N ALA A 102 6.46 -2.00 13.33
CA ALA A 102 6.05 -2.13 14.70
C ALA A 102 5.23 -0.92 15.11
N LYS A 103 4.16 -1.16 15.86
CA LYS A 103 3.40 -0.06 16.36
C LYS A 103 4.06 0.45 17.60
N GLU A 104 4.04 1.76 17.76
CA GLU A 104 4.56 2.31 18.94
C GLU A 104 3.46 2.43 19.92
N ASP A 105 3.67 2.16 21.15
CA ASP A 105 2.63 2.23 22.16
C ASP A 105 2.60 3.53 22.87
#